data_1d5b6dd3f30ff459ebd834b127a893b0
#
_entry.id   1d5b6dd3f30ff459ebd834b127a893b0
#
_cell.length_a   1.000
_cell.length_b   1.000
_cell.length_c   1.000
_cell.angle_alpha   90.00
_cell.angle_beta   90.00
_cell.angle_gamma   90.00
#
_symmetry.space_group_name_H-M   'P 1'
#
loop_
_entity.id
_entity.type
_entity.pdbx_description
1 polymer ?
#
loop_
_entity_poly.entity_id
_entity_poly.type
_entity_poly.pdbx_seq_one_letter_code
_entity_poly.pdbx_strand_id
1 'polypeptide(L)'
;MTATDHSIWSLVMEASLLVKGVMLTLLLASVATWFLIAQRGRLFAQAQNALKQFENQFWSGTELAQLYRLEGSAPGVEQIFRAGFKEYTQLNQRGNGEPEAVMQGVQRAMRVAISREEERLDRHLPFLATVGSVSPYIGLFGTVWGIMNSFIGLSQVQQATLAT
;
A
#
# COMPACT_ATOMS: atom_id res chain seq x y z
N MET A 1 -50.08 -13.80 10.99
CA MET A 1 -48.69 -14.29 10.91
C MET A 1 -47.87 -13.17 10.31
N THR A 2 -47.41 -12.29 11.16
CA THR A 2 -46.51 -11.18 10.75
C THR A 2 -45.09 -11.77 10.70
N ALA A 3 -44.58 -11.93 9.47
CA ALA A 3 -43.17 -12.22 9.28
C ALA A 3 -42.40 -11.03 9.87
N THR A 4 -41.75 -11.27 10.99
CA THR A 4 -40.80 -10.31 11.55
C THR A 4 -39.68 -10.18 10.53
N ASP A 5 -39.71 -9.08 9.82
CA ASP A 5 -38.60 -8.66 8.98
C ASP A 5 -37.37 -8.51 9.90
N HIS A 6 -36.64 -9.61 10.05
CA HIS A 6 -35.29 -9.57 10.61
C HIS A 6 -34.40 -8.84 9.61
N SER A 7 -34.63 -7.55 9.53
CA SER A 7 -33.77 -6.67 8.74
C SER A 7 -32.36 -6.81 9.30
N ILE A 8 -31.36 -6.97 8.42
CA ILE A 8 -29.93 -7.00 8.80
C ILE A 8 -29.61 -5.82 9.73
N TRP A 9 -30.32 -4.72 9.57
CA TRP A 9 -30.21 -3.53 10.41
C TRP A 9 -30.65 -3.76 11.87
N SER A 10 -31.73 -4.52 12.11
CA SER A 10 -32.16 -4.82 13.48
C SER A 10 -31.12 -5.70 14.20
N LEU A 11 -30.55 -6.69 13.51
CA LEU A 11 -29.50 -7.54 14.05
C LEU A 11 -28.22 -6.76 14.40
N VAL A 12 -27.85 -5.78 13.57
CA VAL A 12 -26.71 -4.91 13.88
C VAL A 12 -27.00 -3.99 15.05
N MET A 13 -28.26 -3.48 15.17
CA MET A 13 -28.64 -2.61 16.28
C MET A 13 -28.73 -3.35 17.63
N GLU A 14 -29.09 -4.62 17.61
CA GLU A 14 -29.16 -5.48 18.81
C GLU A 14 -27.79 -6.10 19.19
N ALA A 15 -26.80 -6.06 18.29
CA ALA A 15 -25.48 -6.57 18.56
C ALA A 15 -24.81 -5.89 19.77
N SER A 16 -24.02 -6.62 20.53
CA SER A 16 -23.26 -6.09 21.66
C SER A 16 -22.32 -4.95 21.23
N LEU A 17 -22.02 -4.02 22.13
CA LEU A 17 -21.14 -2.88 21.87
C LEU A 17 -19.78 -3.34 21.32
N LEU A 18 -19.25 -4.46 21.80
CA LEU A 18 -17.99 -5.03 21.36
C LEU A 18 -18.09 -5.50 19.89
N VAL A 19 -19.14 -6.21 19.52
CA VAL A 19 -19.35 -6.68 18.14
C VAL A 19 -19.50 -5.47 17.19
N LYS A 20 -20.20 -4.43 17.60
CA LYS A 20 -20.28 -3.15 16.85
C LYS A 20 -18.88 -2.53 16.66
N GLY A 21 -18.04 -2.55 17.69
CA GLY A 21 -16.66 -2.09 17.63
C GLY A 21 -15.80 -2.88 16.62
N VAL A 22 -15.93 -4.20 16.62
CA VAL A 22 -15.26 -5.08 15.65
C VAL A 22 -15.71 -4.78 14.22
N MET A 23 -17.01 -4.66 13.98
CA MET A 23 -17.56 -4.34 12.66
C MET A 23 -17.06 -2.97 12.17
N LEU A 24 -17.06 -1.96 13.03
CA LEU A 24 -16.55 -0.63 12.71
C LEU A 24 -15.07 -0.66 12.36
N THR A 25 -14.27 -1.38 13.14
CA THR A 25 -12.83 -1.50 12.89
C THR A 25 -12.55 -2.16 11.54
N LEU A 26 -13.24 -3.24 11.21
CA LEU A 26 -13.10 -3.91 9.92
C LEU A 26 -13.58 -3.04 8.76
N LEU A 27 -14.65 -2.28 8.95
CA LEU A 27 -15.14 -1.33 7.95
C LEU A 27 -14.12 -0.23 7.67
N LEU A 28 -13.55 0.37 8.71
CA LEU A 28 -12.52 1.40 8.57
C LEU A 28 -11.25 0.84 7.90
N ALA A 29 -10.82 -0.36 8.30
CA ALA A 29 -9.71 -1.04 7.65
C ALA A 29 -9.98 -1.30 6.16
N SER A 30 -11.19 -1.72 5.81
CA SER A 30 -11.62 -1.91 4.42
C SER A 30 -11.55 -0.62 3.61
N VAL A 31 -12.13 0.47 4.12
CA VAL A 31 -12.10 1.78 3.44
C VAL A 31 -10.66 2.28 3.26
N ALA A 32 -9.83 2.18 4.31
CA ALA A 32 -8.42 2.55 4.25
C ALA A 32 -7.66 1.75 3.20
N THR A 33 -7.90 0.44 3.13
CA THR A 33 -7.28 -0.45 2.14
C THR A 33 -7.68 -0.08 0.72
N TRP A 34 -8.97 0.16 0.44
CA TRP A 34 -9.43 0.60 -0.86
C TRP A 34 -8.85 1.95 -1.28
N PHE A 35 -8.76 2.89 -0.34
CA PHE A 35 -8.12 4.18 -0.58
C PHE A 35 -6.64 4.02 -0.98
N LEU A 36 -5.89 3.19 -0.24
CA LEU A 36 -4.49 2.90 -0.56
C LEU A 36 -4.32 2.20 -1.91
N ILE A 37 -5.17 1.23 -2.24
CA ILE A 37 -5.15 0.54 -3.53
C ILE A 37 -5.37 1.53 -4.68
N ALA A 38 -6.38 2.40 -4.57
CA ALA A 38 -6.69 3.39 -5.59
C ALA A 38 -5.54 4.40 -5.77
N GLN A 39 -4.95 4.87 -4.67
CA GLN A 39 -3.81 5.78 -4.69
C GLN A 39 -2.58 5.13 -5.34
N ARG A 40 -2.29 3.87 -5.00
CA ARG A 40 -1.16 3.12 -5.53
C ARG A 40 -1.32 2.77 -6.99
N GLY A 41 -2.53 2.36 -7.41
CA GLY A 41 -2.83 2.08 -8.81
C GLY A 41 -2.52 3.28 -9.72
N ARG A 42 -2.86 4.49 -9.27
CA ARG A 42 -2.52 5.72 -10.00
C ARG A 42 -1.02 5.99 -10.08
N LEU A 43 -0.29 5.78 -8.97
CA LEU A 43 1.16 5.95 -8.94
C LEU A 43 1.87 4.96 -9.86
N PHE A 44 1.46 3.70 -9.87
CA PHE A 44 2.01 2.68 -10.77
C PHE A 44 1.71 2.99 -12.24
N ALA A 45 0.50 3.42 -12.55
CA ALA A 45 0.13 3.81 -13.92
C ALA A 45 0.96 5.01 -14.40
N GLN A 46 1.17 6.01 -13.55
CA GLN A 46 2.03 7.16 -13.87
C GLN A 46 3.48 6.74 -14.07
N ALA A 47 4.02 5.88 -13.21
CA ALA A 47 5.39 5.38 -13.32
C ALA A 47 5.60 4.57 -14.62
N GLN A 48 4.64 3.73 -15.01
CA GLN A 48 4.70 2.99 -16.28
C GLN A 48 4.65 3.90 -17.49
N ASN A 49 3.79 4.92 -17.48
CA ASN A 49 3.72 5.88 -18.58
C ASN A 49 5.01 6.72 -18.69
N ALA A 50 5.56 7.15 -17.56
CA ALA A 50 6.82 7.87 -17.51
C ALA A 50 7.98 6.99 -18.02
N LEU A 51 8.02 5.71 -17.65
CA LEU A 51 9.00 4.75 -18.13
C LEU A 51 8.96 4.65 -19.67
N LYS A 52 7.77 4.44 -20.25
CA LYS A 52 7.62 4.34 -21.71
C LYS A 52 8.04 5.61 -22.43
N GLN A 53 7.70 6.77 -21.90
CA GLN A 53 8.12 8.05 -22.48
C GLN A 53 9.63 8.22 -22.42
N PHE A 54 10.24 7.90 -21.28
CA PHE A 54 11.67 7.96 -21.09
C PHE A 54 12.40 6.98 -22.01
N GLU A 55 11.96 5.73 -22.13
CA GLU A 55 12.53 4.73 -23.05
C GLU A 55 12.49 5.21 -24.50
N ASN A 56 11.36 5.75 -24.95
CA ASN A 56 11.24 6.28 -26.31
C ASN A 56 12.21 7.44 -26.57
N GLN A 57 12.40 8.33 -25.61
CA GLN A 57 13.35 9.43 -25.73
C GLN A 57 14.80 8.95 -25.66
N PHE A 58 15.11 8.01 -24.78
CA PHE A 58 16.45 7.46 -24.60
C PHE A 58 16.92 6.73 -25.87
N TRP A 59 16.06 5.91 -26.47
CA TRP A 59 16.39 5.15 -27.69
C TRP A 59 16.24 5.95 -28.99
N SER A 60 15.68 7.16 -28.96
CA SER A 60 15.58 8.03 -30.12
C SER A 60 16.91 8.67 -30.53
N GLY A 61 18.00 8.40 -29.82
CA GLY A 61 19.32 8.96 -30.10
C GLY A 61 19.51 10.40 -29.61
N THR A 62 18.65 10.88 -28.73
CA THR A 62 18.77 12.19 -28.10
C THR A 62 20.05 12.24 -27.26
N GLU A 63 20.78 13.36 -27.33
CA GLU A 63 22.00 13.56 -26.56
C GLU A 63 21.72 13.44 -25.03
N LEU A 64 22.50 12.64 -24.31
CA LEU A 64 22.31 12.38 -22.89
C LEU A 64 22.27 13.66 -22.04
N ALA A 65 23.02 14.68 -22.45
CA ALA A 65 23.03 15.99 -21.81
C ALA A 65 21.72 16.75 -22.01
N GLN A 66 21.07 16.60 -23.16
CA GLN A 66 19.73 17.16 -23.40
C GLN A 66 18.69 16.41 -22.57
N LEU A 67 18.76 15.10 -22.52
CA LEU A 67 17.86 14.27 -21.71
C LEU A 67 17.93 14.63 -20.22
N TYR A 68 19.13 14.95 -19.72
CA TYR A 68 19.32 15.43 -18.35
C TYR A 68 18.71 16.83 -18.11
N ARG A 69 18.71 17.71 -19.11
CA ARG A 69 18.16 19.07 -19.04
C ARG A 69 16.65 19.14 -19.22
N LEU A 70 16.05 18.13 -19.86
CA LEU A 70 14.61 18.01 -19.94
C LEU A 70 14.07 17.83 -18.52
N GLU A 71 13.49 18.90 -17.97
CA GLU A 71 12.88 18.91 -16.66
C GLU A 71 11.59 18.05 -16.67
N GLY A 72 11.75 16.75 -16.57
CA GLY A 72 10.70 15.86 -16.20
C GLY A 72 10.90 15.46 -14.75
N SER A 73 10.04 15.87 -13.84
CA SER A 73 10.00 15.34 -12.47
C SER A 73 9.34 13.95 -12.44
N ALA A 74 9.53 13.16 -13.49
CA ALA A 74 8.94 11.84 -13.54
C ALA A 74 9.65 10.93 -12.52
N PRO A 75 8.92 10.40 -11.56
CA PRO A 75 9.46 9.45 -10.60
C PRO A 75 9.82 8.13 -11.30
N GLY A 76 10.81 7.45 -10.81
CA GLY A 76 11.23 6.16 -11.32
C GLY A 76 12.53 6.22 -12.11
N VAL A 77 12.53 5.67 -13.32
CA VAL A 77 13.73 5.47 -14.13
C VAL A 77 14.49 6.76 -14.46
N GLU A 78 13.77 7.87 -14.63
CA GLU A 78 14.42 9.17 -14.86
C GLU A 78 15.31 9.59 -13.68
N GLN A 79 14.89 9.37 -12.45
CA GLN A 79 15.70 9.69 -11.27
C GLN A 79 16.95 8.80 -11.17
N ILE A 80 16.82 7.52 -11.58
CA ILE A 80 17.94 6.59 -11.65
C ILE A 80 18.96 7.07 -12.70
N PHE A 81 18.47 7.44 -13.89
CA PHE A 81 19.31 8.01 -14.95
C PHE A 81 20.01 9.30 -14.48
N ARG A 82 19.28 10.21 -13.87
CA ARG A 82 19.84 11.47 -13.35
C ARG A 82 20.94 11.24 -12.30
N ALA A 83 20.74 10.28 -11.40
CA ALA A 83 21.75 9.91 -10.41
C ALA A 83 23.03 9.41 -11.08
N GLY A 84 22.90 8.53 -12.08
CA GLY A 84 24.03 7.99 -12.84
C GLY A 84 24.74 9.08 -13.67
N PHE A 85 23.98 9.91 -14.37
CA PHE A 85 24.56 10.97 -15.22
C PHE A 85 25.26 12.06 -14.40
N LYS A 86 24.69 12.42 -13.25
CA LYS A 86 25.32 13.36 -12.31
C LYS A 86 26.67 12.84 -11.82
N GLU A 87 26.72 11.58 -11.40
CA GLU A 87 27.96 10.94 -10.93
C GLU A 87 29.00 10.86 -12.07
N TYR A 88 28.57 10.46 -13.27
CA TYR A 88 29.43 10.47 -14.45
C TYR A 88 30.07 11.83 -14.72
N THR A 89 29.25 12.89 -14.69
CA THR A 89 29.73 14.25 -14.94
C THR A 89 30.73 14.70 -13.85
N GLN A 90 30.45 14.38 -12.59
CA GLN A 90 31.33 14.74 -11.47
C GLN A 90 32.68 14.02 -11.55
N LEU A 91 32.68 12.72 -11.84
CA LEU A 91 33.90 11.94 -11.95
C LEU A 91 34.73 12.33 -13.17
N ASN A 92 34.08 12.60 -14.29
CA ASN A 92 34.75 13.04 -15.50
C ASN A 92 35.38 14.44 -15.35
N GLN A 93 34.74 15.35 -14.63
CA GLN A 93 35.28 16.68 -14.34
C GLN A 93 36.51 16.65 -13.41
N ARG A 94 36.61 15.66 -12.54
CA ARG A 94 37.77 15.49 -11.63
C ARG A 94 39.03 15.01 -12.35
N GLY A 95 38.94 14.60 -13.61
CA GLY A 95 40.07 14.40 -14.52
C GLY A 95 41.01 13.23 -14.27
N ASN A 96 40.78 12.42 -13.21
CA ASN A 96 41.72 11.39 -12.77
C ASN A 96 41.10 9.98 -12.73
N GLY A 97 39.97 9.75 -13.36
CA GLY A 97 39.28 8.46 -13.29
C GLY A 97 39.67 7.55 -14.45
N GLU A 98 40.23 6.38 -14.14
CA GLU A 98 40.22 5.28 -15.11
C GLU A 98 38.77 5.04 -15.54
N PRO A 99 38.50 4.76 -16.82
CA PRO A 99 37.14 4.55 -17.33
C PRO A 99 36.35 3.52 -16.52
N GLU A 100 37.04 2.52 -16.01
CA GLU A 100 36.45 1.46 -15.19
C GLU A 100 36.00 1.97 -13.80
N ALA A 101 36.79 2.83 -13.16
CA ALA A 101 36.45 3.45 -11.88
C ALA A 101 35.25 4.41 -12.03
N VAL A 102 35.18 5.15 -13.13
CA VAL A 102 34.04 6.00 -13.45
C VAL A 102 32.77 5.16 -13.61
N MET A 103 32.85 4.06 -14.36
CA MET A 103 31.71 3.16 -14.56
C MET A 103 31.23 2.53 -13.25
N GLN A 104 32.15 2.11 -12.38
CA GLN A 104 31.79 1.58 -11.05
C GLN A 104 31.10 2.63 -10.17
N GLY A 105 31.57 3.89 -10.21
CA GLY A 105 30.93 5.01 -9.52
C GLY A 105 29.50 5.25 -10.00
N VAL A 106 29.30 5.32 -11.31
CA VAL A 106 27.98 5.47 -11.93
C VAL A 106 27.04 4.34 -11.55
N GLN A 107 27.50 3.08 -11.65
CA GLN A 107 26.68 1.93 -11.26
C GLN A 107 26.30 1.97 -9.77
N ARG A 108 27.18 2.40 -8.91
CA ARG A 108 26.89 2.57 -7.48
C ARG A 108 25.81 3.63 -7.26
N ALA A 109 25.94 4.78 -7.90
CA ALA A 109 24.95 5.86 -7.78
C ALA A 109 23.57 5.42 -8.27
N MET A 110 23.52 4.73 -9.42
CA MET A 110 22.26 4.19 -9.95
C MET A 110 21.65 3.13 -9.01
N ARG A 111 22.46 2.26 -8.43
CA ARG A 111 21.98 1.23 -7.47
C ARG A 111 21.35 1.86 -6.24
N VAL A 112 21.97 2.91 -5.69
CA VAL A 112 21.38 3.68 -4.58
C VAL A 112 20.07 4.33 -4.97
N ALA A 113 19.98 4.86 -6.18
CA ALA A 113 18.73 5.46 -6.69
C ALA A 113 17.63 4.41 -6.87
N ILE A 114 17.96 3.20 -7.35
CA ILE A 114 17.02 2.07 -7.45
C ILE A 114 16.47 1.72 -6.06
N SER A 115 17.34 1.52 -5.06
CA SER A 115 16.89 1.17 -3.71
C SER A 115 15.96 2.23 -3.09
N ARG A 116 16.21 3.50 -3.36
CA ARG A 116 15.31 4.60 -2.91
C ARG A 116 13.94 4.55 -3.59
N GLU A 117 13.91 4.19 -4.86
CA GLU A 117 12.68 4.08 -5.60
C GLU A 117 11.86 2.84 -5.21
N GLU A 118 12.54 1.72 -4.94
CA GLU A 118 11.94 0.53 -4.35
C GLU A 118 11.31 0.85 -2.98
N GLU A 119 12.05 1.48 -2.07
CA GLU A 119 11.54 1.90 -0.76
C GLU A 119 10.30 2.81 -0.89
N ARG A 120 10.31 3.71 -1.85
CA ARG A 120 9.18 4.60 -2.13
C ARG A 120 7.94 3.83 -2.60
N LEU A 121 8.13 2.83 -3.45
CA LEU A 121 7.04 1.98 -3.95
C LEU A 121 6.49 1.06 -2.85
N ASP A 122 7.37 0.56 -1.99
CA ASP A 122 7.01 -0.42 -0.95
C ASP A 122 6.42 0.20 0.34
N ARG A 123 6.52 1.51 0.49
CA ARG A 123 6.21 2.22 1.76
C ARG A 123 4.90 1.81 2.45
N HIS A 124 3.86 1.43 1.72
CA HIS A 124 2.54 1.08 2.29
C HIS A 124 2.16 -0.39 2.13
N LEU A 125 3.00 -1.21 1.49
CA LEU A 125 2.75 -2.64 1.35
C LEU A 125 2.72 -3.37 2.70
N PRO A 126 3.59 -3.07 3.69
CA PRO A 126 3.53 -3.70 5.01
C PRO A 126 2.20 -3.47 5.73
N PHE A 127 1.62 -2.28 5.59
CA PHE A 127 0.28 -2.00 6.15
C PHE A 127 -0.79 -2.88 5.52
N LEU A 128 -0.82 -2.99 4.19
CA LEU A 128 -1.76 -3.85 3.49
C LEU A 128 -1.61 -5.33 3.88
N ALA A 129 -0.36 -5.80 3.98
CA ALA A 129 -0.07 -7.16 4.44
C ALA A 129 -0.57 -7.40 5.88
N THR A 130 -0.36 -6.45 6.78
CA THR A 130 -0.85 -6.51 8.17
C THR A 130 -2.37 -6.56 8.23
N VAL A 131 -3.07 -5.68 7.50
CA VAL A 131 -4.53 -5.69 7.44
C VAL A 131 -5.05 -7.01 6.89
N GLY A 132 -4.44 -7.52 5.82
CA GLY A 132 -4.83 -8.80 5.21
C GLY A 132 -4.65 -10.00 6.15
N SER A 133 -3.57 -10.02 6.93
CA SER A 133 -3.29 -11.12 7.86
C SER A 133 -4.09 -11.04 9.16
N VAL A 134 -4.37 -9.85 9.68
CA VAL A 134 -5.01 -9.65 10.99
C VAL A 134 -6.54 -9.62 10.91
N SER A 135 -7.11 -9.09 9.80
CA SER A 135 -8.57 -8.94 9.66
C SER A 135 -9.37 -10.22 9.89
N PRO A 136 -8.97 -11.41 9.39
CA PRO A 136 -9.70 -12.65 9.65
C PRO A 136 -9.76 -13.01 11.14
N TYR A 137 -8.69 -12.74 11.89
CA TYR A 137 -8.65 -13.02 13.32
C TYR A 137 -9.54 -12.05 14.12
N ILE A 138 -9.57 -10.78 13.73
CA ILE A 138 -10.50 -9.80 14.31
C ILE A 138 -11.94 -10.22 14.03
N GLY A 139 -12.26 -10.67 12.82
CA GLY A 139 -13.58 -11.19 12.49
C GLY A 139 -13.96 -12.43 13.29
N LEU A 140 -13.05 -13.39 13.40
CA LEU A 140 -13.24 -14.60 14.21
C LEU A 140 -13.48 -14.26 15.68
N PHE A 141 -12.70 -13.34 16.24
CA PHE A 141 -12.90 -12.85 17.60
C PHE A 141 -14.32 -12.28 17.78
N GLY A 142 -14.79 -11.48 16.82
CA GLY A 142 -16.15 -10.92 16.85
C GLY A 142 -17.25 -11.99 16.84
N THR A 143 -17.07 -13.05 16.05
CA THR A 143 -18.03 -14.16 15.98
C THR A 143 -18.06 -14.98 17.26
N VAL A 144 -16.90 -15.34 17.81
CA VAL A 144 -16.80 -16.08 19.09
C VAL A 144 -17.42 -15.28 20.23
N TRP A 145 -17.15 -13.99 20.31
CA TRP A 145 -17.75 -13.09 21.29
C TRP A 145 -19.27 -13.00 21.13
N GLY A 146 -19.76 -12.88 19.90
CA GLY A 146 -21.20 -12.84 19.60
C GLY A 146 -21.91 -14.10 20.03
N ILE A 147 -21.36 -15.28 19.76
CA ILE A 147 -21.90 -16.57 20.19
C ILE A 147 -21.93 -16.66 21.71
N MET A 148 -20.84 -16.31 22.41
CA MET A 148 -20.76 -16.32 23.86
C MET A 148 -21.83 -15.42 24.47
N ASN A 149 -22.03 -14.23 23.93
CA ASN A 149 -23.03 -13.28 24.41
C ASN A 149 -24.48 -13.81 24.21
N SER A 150 -24.73 -14.51 23.11
CA SER A 150 -26.02 -15.17 22.85
C SER A 150 -26.31 -16.27 23.83
N PHE A 151 -25.33 -17.10 24.20
CA PHE A 151 -25.50 -18.14 25.22
C PHE A 151 -25.75 -17.57 26.62
N ILE A 152 -25.07 -16.47 26.99
CA ILE A 152 -25.32 -15.77 28.25
C ILE A 152 -26.78 -15.27 28.32
N GLY A 153 -27.24 -14.63 27.22
CA GLY A 153 -28.62 -14.17 27.14
C GLY A 153 -29.64 -15.31 27.28
N LEU A 154 -29.40 -16.45 26.62
CA LEU A 154 -30.28 -17.61 26.67
C LEU A 154 -30.32 -18.22 28.08
N SER A 155 -29.20 -18.31 28.79
CA SER A 155 -29.14 -18.81 30.15
C SER A 155 -29.94 -17.97 31.14
N GLN A 156 -29.96 -16.65 30.97
CA GLN A 156 -30.77 -15.73 31.80
C GLN A 156 -32.27 -15.93 31.61
N VAL A 157 -32.71 -16.13 30.35
CA VAL A 157 -34.12 -16.41 30.04
C VAL A 157 -34.58 -17.73 30.65
N GLN A 158 -33.75 -18.77 30.60
CA GLN A 158 -34.05 -20.08 31.14
C GLN A 158 -34.16 -20.06 32.67
N GLN A 159 -33.34 -19.29 33.37
CA GLN A 159 -33.45 -19.10 34.81
C GLN A 159 -34.72 -18.36 35.22
N ALA A 160 -35.14 -17.36 34.43
CA ALA A 160 -36.38 -16.61 34.71
C ALA A 160 -37.64 -17.47 34.54
N THR A 161 -37.65 -18.42 33.58
CA THR A 161 -38.77 -19.34 33.37
C THR A 161 -38.87 -20.46 34.40
N LEU A 162 -37.77 -20.83 35.10
CA LEU A 162 -37.78 -21.82 36.17
C LEU A 162 -38.14 -21.21 37.54
N ALA A 163 -38.14 -19.89 37.66
CA ALA A 163 -38.46 -19.16 38.89
C ALA A 163 -39.92 -18.74 39.02
N THR A 164 -40.75 -19.03 38.01
CA THR A 164 -42.21 -18.84 38.03
C THR A 164 -42.91 -20.16 38.16
#